data_3a579338bcf23156c69a610abbceb021
#
_entry.id   3a579338bcf23156c69a610abbceb021
#
_cell.length_a   1.000
_cell.length_b   1.000
_cell.length_c   1.000
_cell.angle_alpha   90.00
_cell.angle_beta   90.00
_cell.angle_gamma   90.00
#
_symmetry.space_group_name_H-M   'P 1'
#
loop_
_entity.id
_entity.type
_entity.pdbx_description
1 polymer ?
#
loop_
_entity_poly.entity_id
_entity_poly.type
_entity_poly.pdbx_seq_one_letter_code
_entity_poly.pdbx_strand_id
1 'polypeptide(L)'
;KELSLQFSKMYTNEMNDNKQYYEAQRLSDEILKEKSLPRKNYSQRVIELMQEKIEFFKMDSGKISIEYNAISGRVIIINGNRQILCQRDDPKFDIFKLFEVSSEDIQHIRALLDQTSIQNTEISLQLMAKVENKRQMYDLKLHTLWSPLKKDGYIGIVGYLS
;
A
#
# COMPACT_ATOMS: atom_id res chain seq x y z
N LYS A 1 8.60 -6.57 26.54
CA LYS A 1 7.97 -7.66 25.79
C LYS A 1 6.45 -7.71 25.95
N GLU A 2 5.95 -7.59 27.17
CA GLU A 2 4.52 -7.62 27.43
C GLU A 2 3.79 -6.45 26.77
N LEU A 3 4.34 -5.25 26.86
CA LEU A 3 3.76 -4.08 26.21
C LEU A 3 3.72 -4.23 24.69
N SER A 4 4.75 -4.84 24.11
CA SER A 4 4.79 -5.10 22.67
C SER A 4 3.67 -6.06 22.26
N LEU A 5 3.47 -7.11 23.04
CA LEU A 5 2.41 -8.08 22.79
C LEU A 5 1.02 -7.47 22.94
N GLN A 6 0.80 -6.68 23.99
CA GLN A 6 -0.47 -6.00 24.21
C GLN A 6 -0.78 -5.03 23.07
N PHE A 7 0.21 -4.28 22.64
CA PHE A 7 0.07 -3.34 21.53
C PHE A 7 -0.29 -4.07 20.25
N SER A 8 0.42 -5.16 19.94
CA SER A 8 0.12 -5.99 18.77
C SER A 8 -1.29 -6.55 18.79
N LYS A 9 -1.74 -7.04 19.95
CA LYS A 9 -3.09 -7.58 20.11
C LYS A 9 -4.15 -6.50 19.92
N MET A 10 -3.93 -5.32 20.44
CA MET A 10 -4.86 -4.21 20.31
C MET A 10 -5.03 -3.84 18.82
N TYR A 11 -3.93 -3.69 18.10
CA TYR A 11 -3.99 -3.40 16.68
C TYR A 11 -4.61 -4.53 15.87
N THR A 12 -4.30 -5.76 16.21
CA THR A 12 -4.89 -6.92 15.54
C THR A 12 -6.40 -6.95 15.71
N ASN A 13 -6.89 -6.66 16.93
CA ASN A 13 -8.33 -6.65 17.20
C ASN A 13 -9.05 -5.52 16.46
N GLU A 14 -8.47 -4.34 16.44
CA GLU A 14 -9.06 -3.18 15.76
C GLU A 14 -9.02 -3.29 14.24
N MET A 15 -7.99 -3.96 13.72
CA MET A 15 -7.73 -4.03 12.30
C MET A 15 -7.81 -5.44 11.75
N ASN A 16 -8.65 -6.26 12.37
CA ASN A 16 -8.78 -7.67 12.02
C ASN A 16 -9.12 -7.87 10.55
N ASP A 17 -9.87 -6.95 9.97
CA ASP A 17 -10.26 -6.99 8.56
C ASP A 17 -9.20 -6.39 7.63
N ASN A 18 -8.09 -5.86 8.17
CA ASN A 18 -7.04 -5.23 7.39
C ASN A 18 -5.67 -5.86 7.67
N LYS A 19 -5.37 -6.92 6.94
CA LYS A 19 -4.12 -7.66 7.07
C LYS A 19 -2.88 -6.83 6.78
N GLN A 20 -2.99 -5.79 5.96
CA GLN A 20 -1.86 -4.94 5.62
C GLN A 20 -1.39 -4.11 6.80
N TYR A 21 -2.30 -3.57 7.58
CA TYR A 21 -1.94 -2.88 8.81
C TYR A 21 -1.30 -3.83 9.80
N TYR A 22 -1.82 -5.03 9.90
CA TYR A 22 -1.26 -6.07 10.76
C TYR A 22 0.17 -6.42 10.35
N GLU A 23 0.42 -6.60 9.06
CA GLU A 23 1.76 -6.91 8.54
C GLU A 23 2.75 -5.77 8.78
N ALA A 24 2.33 -4.53 8.56
CA ALA A 24 3.16 -3.36 8.84
C ALA A 24 3.51 -3.27 10.32
N GLN A 25 2.55 -3.55 11.19
CA GLN A 25 2.78 -3.58 12.63
C GLN A 25 3.75 -4.68 13.04
N ARG A 26 3.60 -5.87 12.47
CA ARG A 26 4.50 -6.99 12.75
C ARG A 26 5.93 -6.67 12.37
N LEU A 27 6.13 -6.06 11.21
CA LEU A 27 7.46 -5.63 10.78
C LEU A 27 8.05 -4.61 11.75
N SER A 28 7.23 -3.65 12.17
CA SER A 28 7.67 -2.63 13.13
C SER A 28 8.05 -3.25 14.45
N ASP A 29 7.33 -4.30 14.91
CA ASP A 29 7.69 -5.06 16.09
C ASP A 29 9.07 -5.72 15.96
N GLU A 30 9.34 -6.32 14.82
CA GLU A 30 10.63 -6.95 14.56
C GLU A 30 11.76 -5.93 14.56
N ILE A 31 11.55 -4.78 13.92
CA ILE A 31 12.52 -3.69 13.91
C ILE A 31 12.76 -3.18 15.33
N LEU A 32 11.71 -3.03 16.11
CA LEU A 32 11.81 -2.57 17.50
C LEU A 32 12.66 -3.52 18.34
N LYS A 33 12.46 -4.83 18.18
CA LYS A 33 13.24 -5.85 18.86
C LYS A 33 14.71 -5.82 18.46
N GLU A 34 14.98 -5.73 17.16
CA GLU A 34 16.33 -5.75 16.63
C GLU A 34 17.12 -4.49 16.96
N LYS A 35 16.45 -3.35 16.90
CA LYS A 35 17.11 -2.04 17.03
C LYS A 35 16.99 -1.44 18.42
N SER A 36 16.26 -2.07 19.31
CA SER A 36 15.99 -1.52 20.65
C SER A 36 15.41 -0.10 20.59
N LEU A 37 14.57 0.15 19.60
CA LEU A 37 13.96 1.45 19.39
C LEU A 37 12.92 1.78 20.47
N PRO A 38 12.77 3.05 20.85
CA PRO A 38 11.72 3.45 21.77
C PRO A 38 10.33 3.08 21.23
N ARG A 39 9.50 2.51 22.10
CA ARG A 39 8.14 2.12 21.74
C ARG A 39 7.30 3.29 21.24
N LYS A 40 7.55 4.48 21.76
CA LYS A 40 6.90 5.70 21.32
C LYS A 40 7.08 5.95 19.82
N ASN A 41 8.31 5.76 19.31
CA ASN A 41 8.59 5.96 17.87
C ASN A 41 7.88 4.90 17.03
N TYR A 42 7.85 3.67 17.51
CA TYR A 42 7.15 2.58 16.86
C TYR A 42 5.66 2.88 16.72
N SER A 43 5.00 3.22 17.83
CA SER A 43 3.56 3.50 17.85
C SER A 43 3.21 4.68 16.94
N GLN A 44 4.01 5.72 17.00
CA GLN A 44 3.79 6.92 16.20
C GLN A 44 3.91 6.61 14.71
N ARG A 45 4.90 5.82 14.31
CA ARG A 45 5.07 5.49 12.88
C ARG A 45 3.91 4.64 12.36
N VAL A 46 3.41 3.68 13.13
CA VAL A 46 2.23 2.90 12.74
C VAL A 46 1.02 3.82 12.55
N ILE A 47 0.78 4.73 13.47
CA ILE A 47 -0.32 5.69 13.39
C ILE A 47 -0.18 6.58 12.14
N GLU A 48 1.00 7.08 11.87
CA GLU A 48 1.27 7.91 10.69
C GLU A 48 0.95 7.15 9.39
N LEU A 49 1.37 5.90 9.29
CA LEU A 49 1.07 5.07 8.12
C LEU A 49 -0.43 4.87 7.94
N MET A 50 -1.14 4.63 9.01
CA MET A 50 -2.59 4.50 8.98
C MET A 50 -3.26 5.79 8.53
N GLN A 51 -2.82 6.93 9.05
CA GLN A 51 -3.33 8.24 8.69
C GLN A 51 -3.04 8.56 7.22
N GLU A 52 -1.84 8.24 6.73
CA GLU A 52 -1.48 8.38 5.33
C GLU A 52 -2.45 7.64 4.43
N LYS A 53 -2.74 6.39 4.76
CA LYS A 53 -3.67 5.56 3.98
C LYS A 53 -5.09 6.10 4.05
N ILE A 54 -5.55 6.47 5.23
CA ILE A 54 -6.90 7.02 5.41
C ILE A 54 -7.08 8.32 4.61
N GLU A 55 -6.15 9.23 4.70
CA GLU A 55 -6.22 10.48 3.96
C GLU A 55 -6.21 10.25 2.46
N PHE A 56 -5.36 9.34 2.01
CA PHE A 56 -5.29 9.00 0.60
C PHE A 56 -6.63 8.45 0.09
N PHE A 57 -7.23 7.49 0.81
CA PHE A 57 -8.48 6.87 0.39
C PHE A 57 -9.72 7.72 0.65
N LYS A 58 -9.64 8.72 1.51
CA LYS A 58 -10.75 9.62 1.78
C LYS A 58 -11.24 10.37 0.55
N MET A 59 -10.33 10.62 -0.39
CA MET A 59 -10.62 11.36 -1.62
C MET A 59 -11.15 10.47 -2.74
N ASP A 60 -11.33 9.19 -2.48
CA ASP A 60 -11.51 8.18 -3.53
C ASP A 60 -12.86 7.51 -3.56
N SER A 61 -13.91 8.14 -3.02
CA SER A 61 -15.25 7.55 -3.10
C SER A 61 -15.65 7.31 -4.57
N GLY A 62 -15.99 6.07 -4.90
CA GLY A 62 -16.39 5.66 -6.25
C GLY A 62 -15.26 5.25 -7.18
N LYS A 63 -14.01 5.30 -6.72
CA LYS A 63 -12.85 4.94 -7.52
C LYS A 63 -12.37 3.52 -7.22
N ILE A 64 -11.55 2.99 -8.11
CA ILE A 64 -10.95 1.66 -7.92
C ILE A 64 -9.68 1.84 -7.10
N SER A 65 -9.66 1.27 -5.91
CA SER A 65 -8.55 1.40 -4.97
C SER A 65 -7.57 0.24 -5.13
N ILE A 66 -6.28 0.55 -5.05
CA ILE A 66 -5.20 -0.41 -5.13
C ILE A 66 -4.39 -0.31 -3.85
N GLU A 67 -4.11 -1.44 -3.23
CA GLU A 67 -3.30 -1.50 -2.04
C GLU A 67 -2.30 -2.64 -2.16
N TYR A 68 -1.01 -2.33 -2.03
CA TYR A 68 0.08 -3.29 -2.14
C TYR A 68 0.95 -3.23 -0.90
N ASN A 69 1.18 -4.39 -0.30
CA ASN A 69 2.10 -4.55 0.81
C ASN A 69 3.39 -5.18 0.28
N ALA A 70 4.47 -4.40 0.23
CA ALA A 70 5.74 -4.87 -0.31
C ALA A 70 6.44 -5.90 0.58
N ILE A 71 6.05 -5.97 1.84
CA ILE A 71 6.65 -6.92 2.80
C ILE A 71 6.07 -8.30 2.60
N SER A 72 4.76 -8.41 2.52
CA SER A 72 4.07 -9.69 2.29
C SER A 72 3.95 -10.04 0.82
N GLY A 73 4.09 -9.07 -0.08
CA GLY A 73 3.87 -9.24 -1.51
C GLY A 73 2.39 -9.28 -1.88
N ARG A 74 1.51 -8.84 -1.02
CA ARG A 74 0.06 -8.95 -1.22
C ARG A 74 -0.54 -7.72 -1.87
N VAL A 75 -1.47 -7.96 -2.79
CA VAL A 75 -2.24 -6.90 -3.47
C VAL A 75 -3.72 -7.08 -3.20
N ILE A 76 -4.40 -5.99 -2.93
CA ILE A 76 -5.86 -5.94 -2.80
C ILE A 76 -6.37 -4.81 -3.71
N ILE A 77 -7.37 -5.13 -4.53
CA ILE A 77 -8.01 -4.16 -5.42
C ILE A 77 -9.50 -4.15 -5.12
N ILE A 78 -10.03 -2.98 -4.85
CA ILE A 78 -11.41 -2.79 -4.43
C ILE A 78 -12.09 -1.78 -5.36
N ASN A 79 -13.30 -2.09 -5.82
CA ASN A 79 -14.05 -1.16 -6.67
C ASN A 79 -14.76 -0.08 -5.84
N GLY A 80 -15.41 0.86 -6.53
CA GLY A 80 -16.11 1.96 -5.89
C GLY A 80 -17.27 1.55 -4.97
N ASN A 81 -17.78 0.33 -5.12
CA ASN A 81 -18.82 -0.24 -4.27
C ASN A 81 -18.26 -1.07 -3.13
N ARG A 82 -16.96 -0.95 -2.87
CA ARG A 82 -16.22 -1.68 -1.83
C ARG A 82 -16.23 -3.20 -2.00
N GLN A 83 -16.39 -3.67 -3.22
CA GLN A 83 -16.26 -5.09 -3.55
C GLN A 83 -14.81 -5.39 -3.93
N ILE A 84 -14.30 -6.51 -3.46
CA ILE A 84 -12.94 -6.94 -3.78
C ILE A 84 -12.91 -7.47 -5.20
N LEU A 85 -12.17 -6.80 -6.08
CA LEU A 85 -11.95 -7.23 -7.45
C LEU A 85 -10.82 -8.25 -7.56
N CYS A 86 -9.80 -8.09 -6.74
CA CYS A 86 -8.63 -8.95 -6.74
C CYS A 86 -7.98 -8.93 -5.36
N GLN A 87 -7.59 -10.10 -4.88
CA GLN A 87 -6.80 -10.24 -3.67
C GLN A 87 -5.89 -11.44 -3.90
N ARG A 88 -4.60 -11.20 -4.03
CA ARG A 88 -3.63 -12.25 -4.33
C ARG A 88 -2.24 -11.89 -3.87
N ASP A 89 -1.36 -12.88 -3.87
CA ASP A 89 0.07 -12.66 -3.72
C ASP A 89 0.64 -12.21 -5.07
N ASP A 90 1.29 -11.05 -5.06
CA ASP A 90 1.86 -10.45 -6.27
C ASP A 90 3.13 -9.69 -5.87
N PRO A 91 4.21 -10.40 -5.53
CA PRO A 91 5.41 -9.77 -4.98
C PRO A 91 6.09 -8.80 -5.95
N LYS A 92 5.81 -8.93 -7.25
CA LYS A 92 6.38 -8.04 -8.28
C LYS A 92 5.45 -6.89 -8.65
N PHE A 93 4.28 -6.83 -8.06
CA PHE A 93 3.27 -5.82 -8.34
C PHE A 93 2.92 -5.75 -9.85
N ASP A 94 2.50 -6.90 -10.39
CA ASP A 94 2.18 -7.06 -11.80
C ASP A 94 0.69 -6.89 -12.12
N ILE A 95 -0.06 -6.22 -11.25
CA ILE A 95 -1.52 -6.09 -11.37
C ILE A 95 -1.97 -5.42 -12.68
N PHE A 96 -1.11 -4.59 -13.26
CA PHE A 96 -1.47 -3.87 -14.49
C PHE A 96 -1.67 -4.80 -15.68
N LYS A 97 -1.10 -6.00 -15.63
CA LYS A 97 -1.36 -7.04 -16.63
C LYS A 97 -2.81 -7.53 -16.57
N LEU A 98 -3.39 -7.59 -15.37
CA LEU A 98 -4.79 -7.94 -15.18
C LEU A 98 -5.74 -6.93 -15.83
N PHE A 99 -5.34 -5.69 -15.86
CA PHE A 99 -6.12 -4.60 -16.43
C PHE A 99 -5.83 -4.37 -17.91
N GLU A 100 -5.11 -5.29 -18.55
CA GLU A 100 -4.74 -5.23 -19.95
C GLU A 100 -4.05 -3.90 -20.33
N VAL A 101 -3.24 -3.39 -19.41
CA VAL A 101 -2.41 -2.20 -19.66
C VAL A 101 -1.28 -2.59 -20.61
N SER A 102 -0.95 -1.72 -21.55
CA SER A 102 0.10 -1.99 -22.53
C SER A 102 1.47 -2.18 -21.87
N SER A 103 2.34 -2.94 -22.54
CA SER A 103 3.71 -3.15 -22.04
C SER A 103 4.48 -1.84 -21.88
N GLU A 104 4.25 -0.89 -22.78
CA GLU A 104 4.89 0.43 -22.71
C GLU A 104 4.45 1.18 -21.46
N ASP A 105 3.16 1.18 -21.18
CA ASP A 105 2.63 1.85 -19.99
C ASP A 105 3.11 1.16 -18.71
N ILE A 106 3.17 -0.17 -18.69
CA ILE A 106 3.69 -0.92 -17.55
C ILE A 106 5.15 -0.56 -17.29
N GLN A 107 5.98 -0.50 -18.35
CA GLN A 107 7.38 -0.11 -18.21
C GLN A 107 7.52 1.32 -17.71
N HIS A 108 6.68 2.22 -18.17
CA HIS A 108 6.66 3.60 -17.72
C HIS A 108 6.32 3.69 -16.23
N ILE A 109 5.30 2.95 -15.79
CA ILE A 109 4.91 2.88 -14.37
C ILE A 109 6.08 2.38 -13.53
N ARG A 110 6.76 1.32 -13.96
CA ARG A 110 7.90 0.77 -13.25
C ARG A 110 9.05 1.76 -13.15
N ALA A 111 9.34 2.46 -14.23
CA ALA A 111 10.38 3.49 -14.23
C ALA A 111 10.05 4.62 -13.25
N LEU A 112 8.79 5.04 -13.20
CA LEU A 112 8.35 6.06 -12.26
C LEU A 112 8.42 5.56 -10.81
N LEU A 113 8.04 4.32 -10.56
CA LEU A 113 8.13 3.71 -9.24
C LEU A 113 9.58 3.63 -8.75
N ASP A 114 10.50 3.29 -9.65
CA ASP A 114 11.94 3.24 -9.32
C ASP A 114 12.51 4.59 -8.95
N GLN A 115 11.89 5.67 -9.39
CA GLN A 115 12.30 7.04 -9.07
C GLN A 115 11.68 7.56 -7.77
N THR A 116 10.74 6.82 -7.16
CA THR A 116 10.13 7.25 -5.91
C THR A 116 11.10 7.12 -4.74
N SER A 117 10.92 7.97 -3.75
CA SER A 117 11.71 7.99 -2.53
C SER A 117 10.84 8.53 -1.40
N ILE A 118 11.38 8.57 -0.21
CA ILE A 118 10.67 9.13 0.94
C ILE A 118 10.29 10.60 0.72
N GLN A 119 11.02 11.32 -0.15
CA GLN A 119 10.72 12.71 -0.47
C GLN A 119 9.86 12.87 -1.73
N ASN A 120 9.75 11.82 -2.54
CA ASN A 120 8.99 11.84 -3.79
C ASN A 120 8.14 10.59 -3.87
N THR A 121 6.95 10.66 -3.29
CA THR A 121 6.11 9.49 -3.08
C THR A 121 4.98 9.34 -4.09
N GLU A 122 4.66 10.36 -4.86
CA GLU A 122 3.47 10.35 -5.73
C GLU A 122 3.80 10.15 -7.19
N ILE A 123 2.96 9.37 -7.86
CA ILE A 123 2.98 9.16 -9.30
C ILE A 123 1.57 9.41 -9.82
N SER A 124 1.46 10.18 -10.90
CA SER A 124 0.19 10.43 -11.59
C SER A 124 0.41 10.30 -13.09
N LEU A 125 -0.42 9.50 -13.74
CA LEU A 125 -0.41 9.39 -15.21
C LEU A 125 -1.76 8.90 -15.70
N GLN A 126 -2.00 9.07 -17.02
CA GLN A 126 -3.18 8.54 -17.68
C GLN A 126 -2.79 7.29 -18.46
N LEU A 127 -3.66 6.29 -18.45
CA LEU A 127 -3.41 5.06 -19.21
C LEU A 127 -4.73 4.42 -19.63
N MET A 128 -4.66 3.62 -20.68
CA MET A 128 -5.77 2.79 -21.13
C MET A 128 -5.75 1.49 -20.35
N ALA A 129 -6.87 1.15 -19.76
CA ALA A 129 -7.01 -0.09 -19.01
C ALA A 129 -8.41 -0.68 -19.17
N LYS A 130 -8.54 -1.96 -18.89
CA LYS A 130 -9.82 -2.66 -18.87
C LYS A 130 -10.08 -3.15 -17.45
N VAL A 131 -11.08 -2.55 -16.79
CA VAL A 131 -11.47 -2.92 -15.44
C VAL A 131 -12.96 -3.23 -15.45
N GLU A 132 -13.35 -4.39 -14.90
CA GLU A 132 -14.74 -4.85 -14.88
C GLU A 132 -15.40 -4.83 -16.26
N ASN A 133 -14.67 -5.32 -17.26
CA ASN A 133 -15.11 -5.35 -18.67
C ASN A 133 -15.30 -3.97 -19.31
N LYS A 134 -14.85 -2.92 -18.67
CA LYS A 134 -14.92 -1.56 -19.20
C LYS A 134 -13.52 -1.08 -19.58
N ARG A 135 -13.31 -0.90 -20.89
CA ARG A 135 -12.03 -0.40 -21.42
C ARG A 135 -12.13 1.10 -21.67
N GLN A 136 -11.29 1.84 -20.99
CA GLN A 136 -11.28 3.31 -21.11
C GLN A 136 -9.96 3.88 -20.62
N MET A 137 -9.76 5.18 -20.85
CA MET A 137 -8.66 5.91 -20.24
C MET A 137 -8.96 6.10 -18.76
N TYR A 138 -7.97 5.81 -17.92
CA TYR A 138 -8.03 6.04 -16.49
C TYR A 138 -6.93 6.97 -16.05
N ASP A 139 -7.22 7.77 -15.04
CA ASP A 139 -6.20 8.47 -14.29
C ASP A 139 -5.69 7.52 -13.21
N LEU A 140 -4.41 7.19 -13.27
CA LEU A 140 -3.75 6.39 -12.24
C LEU A 140 -3.00 7.30 -11.30
N LYS A 141 -3.25 7.14 -10.02
CA LYS A 141 -2.49 7.82 -8.98
C LYS A 141 -1.96 6.79 -8.01
N LEU A 142 -0.65 6.80 -7.79
CA LEU A 142 0.02 5.91 -6.83
C LEU A 142 0.75 6.74 -5.79
N HIS A 143 0.78 6.23 -4.58
CA HIS A 143 1.50 6.83 -3.47
C HIS A 143 2.31 5.73 -2.79
N THR A 144 3.63 5.87 -2.79
CA THR A 144 4.51 4.89 -2.13
C THR A 144 4.59 5.20 -0.64
N LEU A 145 4.63 4.13 0.16
CA LEU A 145 4.67 4.21 1.62
C LEU A 145 6.07 3.86 2.11
N TRP A 146 6.58 4.64 3.02
CA TRP A 146 7.95 4.53 3.50
C TRP A 146 8.03 4.56 5.02
N SER A 147 8.98 3.80 5.56
CA SER A 147 9.29 3.80 6.99
C SER A 147 10.69 4.35 7.21
N PRO A 148 10.86 5.40 8.03
CA PRO A 148 12.19 5.92 8.32
C PRO A 148 13.04 4.99 9.18
N LEU A 149 12.46 3.90 9.69
CA LEU A 149 13.15 2.97 10.56
C LEU A 149 14.01 1.96 9.80
N LYS A 150 13.87 1.88 8.48
CA LYS A 150 14.63 1.00 7.61
C LYS A 150 15.46 1.78 6.60
N LYS A 151 16.60 1.24 6.19
CA LYS A 151 17.48 1.89 5.22
C LYS A 151 16.78 2.17 3.89
N ASP A 152 16.05 1.20 3.37
CA ASP A 152 15.26 1.39 2.16
C ASP A 152 13.89 1.99 2.45
N GLY A 153 13.36 1.72 3.61
CA GLY A 153 12.13 2.30 4.08
C GLY A 153 10.86 1.93 3.30
N TYR A 154 10.97 1.37 2.12
CA TYR A 154 9.83 1.08 1.26
C TYR A 154 8.99 -0.07 1.80
N ILE A 155 7.72 0.18 2.03
CA ILE A 155 6.81 -0.82 2.62
C ILE A 155 5.57 -1.11 1.80
N GLY A 156 5.27 -0.33 0.78
CA GLY A 156 4.12 -0.60 -0.05
C GLY A 156 3.65 0.57 -0.89
N ILE A 157 2.49 0.37 -1.52
CA ILE A 157 1.87 1.34 -2.42
C ILE A 157 0.39 1.39 -2.13
N VAL A 158 -0.19 2.59 -2.13
CA VAL A 158 -1.64 2.78 -2.22
C VAL A 158 -1.93 3.60 -3.47
N GLY A 159 -3.05 3.33 -4.11
CA GLY A 159 -3.37 4.02 -5.34
C GLY A 159 -4.82 3.88 -5.75
N TYR A 160 -5.17 4.54 -6.83
CA TYR A 160 -6.49 4.42 -7.41
C TYR A 160 -6.49 4.66 -8.91
N LEU A 161 -7.51 4.09 -9.54
CA LEU A 161 -7.88 4.37 -10.92
C LEU A 161 -9.22 5.13 -10.92
N SER A 162 -9.26 6.23 -11.63
CA SER A 162 -10.48 7.02 -11.75
C SER A 162 -10.87 7.35 -13.18
#